data_89f534915880227b97f80dc4a5801f4e
#
_entry.id   89f534915880227b97f80dc4a5801f4e
#
_cell.length_a   1.000
_cell.length_b   1.000
_cell.length_c   1.000
_cell.angle_alpha   90.00
_cell.angle_beta   90.00
_cell.angle_gamma   90.00
#
_symmetry.space_group_name_H-M   'P 1'
#
loop_
_entity.id
_entity.type
_entity.pdbx_description
1 polymer ?
#
loop_
_entity_poly.entity_id
_entity_poly.type
_entity_poly.pdbx_seq_one_letter_code
_entity_poly.pdbx_strand_id
1 'polypeptide(L)'
;MMSTAPLRIAVAGPAGRLGSAIHKAVAARDIELVGGLVRPDSAAIGMDLATFSGERDLDLHATADVGEAVRDADVLIDVSTATAAADHAAKLAERGGPALIIGATGFEPEEDAAIEDAAKRIPIVKARNFSMGVTLLSAFVERAAGVLGDEWDIEIVEMHHRAKRDAPSGTALLLGESAAHGRGVEFSEKAVRTRDGMTGPRALGSIGFATLRGGSVIGDHEVRFASAEEMLTLSHRAMDRMVFAKGALAAARWIKGREPGLYDMRDVLGL
;
A
#
# COMPACT_ATOMS: atom_id res chain seq x y z
N MET A 1 3.23 -34.21 3.44
CA MET A 1 2.84 -33.29 2.37
C MET A 1 1.65 -32.53 2.92
N MET A 2 1.81 -31.26 3.28
CA MET A 2 0.67 -30.41 3.66
C MET A 2 -0.17 -30.20 2.41
N SER A 3 -1.47 -30.50 2.47
CA SER A 3 -2.43 -30.22 1.40
C SER A 3 -2.41 -28.71 1.15
N THR A 4 -1.84 -28.29 0.05
CA THR A 4 -1.85 -26.90 -0.37
C THR A 4 -3.14 -26.61 -1.11
N ALA A 5 -4.26 -26.55 -0.38
CA ALA A 5 -5.45 -25.94 -0.96
C ALA A 5 -5.07 -24.51 -1.38
N PRO A 6 -5.54 -24.04 -2.54
CA PRO A 6 -5.26 -22.69 -3.01
C PRO A 6 -5.72 -21.67 -1.98
N LEU A 7 -5.02 -20.54 -1.92
CA LEU A 7 -5.48 -19.39 -1.14
C LEU A 7 -6.70 -18.79 -1.83
N ARG A 8 -7.84 -18.75 -1.16
CA ARG A 8 -9.10 -18.21 -1.70
C ARG A 8 -9.22 -16.73 -1.32
N ILE A 9 -9.31 -15.86 -2.30
CA ILE A 9 -9.42 -14.42 -2.07
C ILE A 9 -10.68 -13.84 -2.68
N ALA A 10 -11.22 -12.83 -2.00
CA ALA A 10 -12.18 -11.89 -2.57
C ALA A 10 -11.51 -10.51 -2.75
N VAL A 11 -12.01 -9.70 -3.69
CA VAL A 11 -11.46 -8.36 -3.95
C VAL A 11 -12.58 -7.32 -3.87
N ALA A 12 -12.42 -6.33 -2.98
CA ALA A 12 -13.25 -5.13 -2.97
C ALA A 12 -12.61 -4.04 -3.86
N GLY A 13 -13.43 -3.46 -4.76
CA GLY A 13 -12.97 -2.52 -5.78
C GLY A 13 -12.34 -3.18 -7.02
N PRO A 14 -12.90 -4.29 -7.54
CA PRO A 14 -12.31 -5.08 -8.64
C PRO A 14 -12.16 -4.27 -9.94
N ALA A 15 -13.05 -3.31 -10.20
CA ALA A 15 -13.01 -2.45 -11.37
C ALA A 15 -11.93 -1.35 -11.30
N GLY A 16 -11.31 -1.14 -10.15
CA GLY A 16 -10.22 -0.18 -9.95
C GLY A 16 -8.91 -0.65 -10.60
N ARG A 17 -7.97 0.30 -10.78
CA ARG A 17 -6.66 -0.01 -11.37
C ARG A 17 -5.90 -1.10 -10.65
N LEU A 18 -5.86 -1.07 -9.31
CA LEU A 18 -5.17 -2.07 -8.51
C LEU A 18 -6.01 -3.36 -8.41
N GLY A 19 -7.34 -3.27 -8.26
CA GLY A 19 -8.23 -4.43 -8.29
C GLY A 19 -8.08 -5.26 -9.56
N SER A 20 -8.14 -4.62 -10.73
CA SER A 20 -7.91 -5.28 -12.03
C SER A 20 -6.50 -5.89 -12.12
N ALA A 21 -5.47 -5.22 -11.58
CA ALA A 21 -4.11 -5.79 -11.56
C ALA A 21 -4.01 -7.02 -10.63
N ILE A 22 -4.75 -7.04 -9.50
CA ILE A 22 -4.82 -8.20 -8.60
C ILE A 22 -5.49 -9.37 -9.33
N HIS A 23 -6.63 -9.16 -10.01
CA HIS A 23 -7.29 -10.20 -10.80
C HIS A 23 -6.34 -10.83 -11.82
N LYS A 24 -5.61 -10.00 -12.59
CA LYS A 24 -4.59 -10.49 -13.55
C LYS A 24 -3.45 -11.26 -12.88
N ALA A 25 -3.06 -10.87 -11.66
CA ALA A 25 -1.99 -11.52 -10.94
C ALA A 25 -2.40 -12.88 -10.35
N VAL A 26 -3.69 -13.08 -10.06
CA VAL A 26 -4.25 -14.33 -9.54
C VAL A 26 -4.18 -15.44 -10.56
N ALA A 27 -4.51 -15.17 -11.81
CA ALA A 27 -4.58 -16.17 -12.89
C ALA A 27 -3.28 -16.96 -13.12
N ALA A 28 -2.14 -16.45 -12.67
CA ALA A 28 -0.83 -17.07 -12.84
C ALA A 28 -0.36 -17.85 -11.60
N ARG A 29 -1.20 -18.13 -10.59
CA ARG A 29 -0.73 -18.60 -9.27
C ARG A 29 -1.67 -19.62 -8.62
N ASP A 30 -1.17 -20.20 -7.52
CA ASP A 30 -1.86 -21.06 -6.54
C ASP A 30 -2.88 -20.27 -5.66
N ILE A 31 -3.59 -19.33 -6.26
CA ILE A 31 -4.59 -18.47 -5.64
C ILE A 31 -5.87 -18.58 -6.45
N GLU A 32 -6.99 -18.71 -5.77
CA GLU A 32 -8.33 -18.77 -6.34
C GLU A 32 -9.07 -17.48 -6.02
N LEU A 33 -9.63 -16.83 -7.04
CA LEU A 33 -10.57 -15.74 -6.87
C LEU A 33 -11.94 -16.34 -6.61
N VAL A 34 -12.57 -15.98 -5.48
CA VAL A 34 -13.86 -16.53 -5.05
C VAL A 34 -14.94 -15.48 -4.86
N GLY A 35 -14.63 -14.20 -4.99
CA GLY A 35 -15.62 -13.13 -4.87
C GLY A 35 -15.12 -11.75 -5.26
N GLY A 36 -16.06 -10.86 -5.55
CA GLY A 36 -15.81 -9.47 -5.89
C GLY A 36 -16.84 -8.55 -5.29
N LEU A 37 -16.39 -7.57 -4.51
CA LEU A 37 -17.25 -6.62 -3.82
C LEU A 37 -17.20 -5.26 -4.51
N VAL A 38 -18.35 -4.72 -4.83
CA VAL A 38 -18.53 -3.39 -5.42
C VAL A 38 -19.48 -2.56 -4.56
N ARG A 39 -19.46 -1.25 -4.73
CA ARG A 39 -20.39 -0.36 -4.00
C ARG A 39 -21.84 -0.60 -4.43
N PRO A 40 -22.83 -0.30 -3.57
CA PRO A 40 -24.26 -0.59 -3.83
C PRO A 40 -24.85 0.11 -5.07
N ASP A 41 -24.29 1.25 -5.48
CA ASP A 41 -24.70 2.03 -6.65
C ASP A 41 -23.87 1.72 -7.92
N SER A 42 -23.07 0.66 -7.89
CA SER A 42 -22.18 0.31 -9.00
C SER A 42 -22.93 -0.35 -10.14
N ALA A 43 -22.69 0.13 -11.36
CA ALA A 43 -23.15 -0.54 -12.57
C ALA A 43 -22.46 -1.91 -12.81
N ALA A 44 -21.46 -2.24 -12.01
CA ALA A 44 -20.73 -3.52 -12.08
C ALA A 44 -21.42 -4.65 -11.30
N ILE A 45 -22.49 -4.39 -10.54
CA ILE A 45 -23.25 -5.45 -9.84
C ILE A 45 -23.77 -6.47 -10.87
N GLY A 46 -23.52 -7.75 -10.58
CA GLY A 46 -23.92 -8.86 -11.46
C GLY A 46 -23.02 -9.07 -12.67
N MET A 47 -21.97 -8.25 -12.87
CA MET A 47 -20.98 -8.50 -13.92
C MET A 47 -20.05 -9.64 -13.52
N ASP A 48 -19.67 -10.50 -14.49
CA ASP A 48 -18.65 -11.50 -14.28
C ASP A 48 -17.30 -10.83 -13.95
N LEU A 49 -16.62 -11.33 -12.92
CA LEU A 49 -15.34 -10.80 -12.45
C LEU A 49 -14.24 -10.90 -13.50
N ALA A 50 -14.33 -11.85 -14.43
CA ALA A 50 -13.45 -11.96 -15.58
C ALA A 50 -13.40 -10.68 -16.43
N THR A 51 -14.48 -9.92 -16.46
CA THR A 51 -14.56 -8.63 -17.17
C THR A 51 -13.49 -7.63 -16.67
N PHE A 52 -13.09 -7.72 -15.40
CA PHE A 52 -12.10 -6.79 -14.81
C PHE A 52 -10.64 -7.21 -15.05
N SER A 53 -10.40 -8.47 -15.40
CA SER A 53 -9.05 -8.99 -15.72
C SER A 53 -8.78 -9.14 -17.21
N GLY A 54 -9.84 -9.20 -18.02
CA GLY A 54 -9.76 -9.53 -19.45
C GLY A 54 -9.54 -11.02 -19.70
N GLU A 55 -9.92 -11.88 -18.75
CA GLU A 55 -9.85 -13.33 -18.83
C GLU A 55 -11.16 -13.95 -19.32
N ARG A 56 -11.22 -15.30 -19.37
CA ARG A 56 -12.43 -16.03 -19.70
C ARG A 56 -13.42 -15.97 -18.54
N ASP A 57 -14.69 -16.17 -18.83
CA ASP A 57 -15.77 -16.25 -17.84
C ASP A 57 -15.37 -17.10 -16.64
N LEU A 58 -15.51 -16.53 -15.44
CA LEU A 58 -15.22 -17.19 -14.17
C LEU A 58 -16.49 -17.76 -13.52
N ASP A 59 -17.67 -17.40 -14.03
CA ASP A 59 -18.98 -17.66 -13.41
C ASP A 59 -19.06 -17.12 -11.96
N LEU A 60 -18.32 -16.05 -11.71
CA LEU A 60 -18.27 -15.33 -10.45
C LEU A 60 -18.74 -13.90 -10.67
N HIS A 61 -19.80 -13.50 -10.01
CA HIS A 61 -20.42 -12.20 -10.23
C HIS A 61 -20.11 -11.20 -9.11
N ALA A 62 -19.91 -9.95 -9.49
CA ALA A 62 -19.71 -8.87 -8.54
C ALA A 62 -20.99 -8.61 -7.76
N THR A 63 -20.88 -8.49 -6.44
CA THR A 63 -21.98 -8.21 -5.52
C THR A 63 -21.71 -6.98 -4.66
N ALA A 64 -22.78 -6.39 -4.11
CA ALA A 64 -22.66 -5.33 -3.10
C ALA A 64 -22.79 -5.87 -1.66
N ASP A 65 -23.09 -7.15 -1.48
CA ASP A 65 -23.20 -7.78 -0.16
C ASP A 65 -21.84 -8.34 0.27
N VAL A 66 -21.30 -7.80 1.38
CA VAL A 66 -20.00 -8.22 1.93
C VAL A 66 -20.00 -9.70 2.28
N GLY A 67 -21.07 -10.20 2.92
CA GLY A 67 -21.16 -11.61 3.34
C GLY A 67 -21.19 -12.57 2.15
N GLU A 68 -21.84 -12.18 1.05
CA GLU A 68 -21.84 -12.95 -0.18
C GLU A 68 -20.45 -12.95 -0.84
N ALA A 69 -19.83 -11.78 -0.96
CA ALA A 69 -18.52 -11.64 -1.60
C ALA A 69 -17.42 -12.45 -0.90
N VAL A 70 -17.50 -12.60 0.44
CA VAL A 70 -16.45 -13.28 1.22
C VAL A 70 -16.84 -14.69 1.68
N ARG A 71 -17.98 -15.23 1.24
CA ARG A 71 -18.52 -16.50 1.74
C ARG A 71 -17.50 -17.64 1.75
N ASP A 72 -16.71 -17.73 0.71
CA ASP A 72 -15.70 -18.77 0.52
C ASP A 72 -14.27 -18.27 0.61
N ALA A 73 -14.05 -17.01 0.99
CA ALA A 73 -12.75 -16.39 1.02
C ALA A 73 -11.99 -16.68 2.31
N ASP A 74 -10.68 -16.88 2.19
CA ASP A 74 -9.74 -16.88 3.30
C ASP A 74 -9.30 -15.44 3.64
N VAL A 75 -9.27 -14.56 2.61
CA VAL A 75 -8.81 -13.17 2.71
C VAL A 75 -9.65 -12.27 1.81
N LEU A 76 -10.09 -11.11 2.32
CA LEU A 76 -10.56 -9.99 1.49
C LEU A 76 -9.41 -9.02 1.23
N ILE A 77 -9.16 -8.69 -0.04
CA ILE A 77 -8.24 -7.62 -0.41
C ILE A 77 -9.07 -6.39 -0.80
N ASP A 78 -9.05 -5.37 0.05
CA ASP A 78 -9.81 -4.13 -0.15
C ASP A 78 -8.93 -3.02 -0.73
N VAL A 79 -9.21 -2.67 -1.97
CA VAL A 79 -8.58 -1.58 -2.71
C VAL A 79 -9.63 -0.56 -3.20
N SER A 80 -10.68 -0.40 -2.43
CA SER A 80 -11.79 0.53 -2.67
C SER A 80 -11.48 1.94 -2.18
N THR A 81 -12.28 2.48 -1.26
CA THR A 81 -12.09 3.79 -0.61
C THR A 81 -11.87 3.63 0.89
N ALA A 82 -11.33 4.66 1.56
CA ALA A 82 -11.11 4.64 3.00
C ALA A 82 -12.41 4.31 3.77
N THR A 83 -13.47 5.05 3.49
CA THR A 83 -14.78 4.87 4.14
C THR A 83 -15.35 3.45 3.92
N ALA A 84 -15.26 2.93 2.69
CA ALA A 84 -15.75 1.58 2.42
C ALA A 84 -14.89 0.52 3.12
N ALA A 85 -13.57 0.68 3.13
CA ALA A 85 -12.66 -0.26 3.79
C ALA A 85 -12.88 -0.31 5.31
N ALA A 86 -13.14 0.83 5.96
CA ALA A 86 -13.48 0.89 7.38
C ALA A 86 -14.83 0.19 7.68
N ASP A 87 -15.85 0.42 6.85
CA ASP A 87 -17.16 -0.27 6.95
C ASP A 87 -17.01 -1.79 6.74
N HIS A 88 -16.22 -2.20 5.75
CA HIS A 88 -15.96 -3.63 5.51
C HIS A 88 -15.20 -4.26 6.69
N ALA A 89 -14.21 -3.58 7.26
CA ALA A 89 -13.48 -4.06 8.44
C ALA A 89 -14.43 -4.31 9.62
N ALA A 90 -15.32 -3.36 9.93
CA ALA A 90 -16.32 -3.50 10.99
C ALA A 90 -17.26 -4.70 10.72
N LYS A 91 -17.83 -4.80 9.52
CA LYS A 91 -18.74 -5.89 9.13
C LYS A 91 -18.07 -7.27 9.19
N LEU A 92 -16.81 -7.38 8.79
CA LEU A 92 -16.06 -8.63 8.87
C LEU A 92 -15.77 -9.01 10.33
N ALA A 93 -15.38 -8.04 11.17
CA ALA A 93 -15.11 -8.26 12.58
C ALA A 93 -16.36 -8.74 13.35
N GLU A 94 -17.55 -8.18 13.04
CA GLU A 94 -18.82 -8.61 13.65
C GLU A 94 -19.17 -10.07 13.35
N ARG A 95 -18.78 -10.58 12.18
CA ARG A 95 -19.09 -11.93 11.73
C ARG A 95 -18.03 -12.97 12.02
N GLY A 96 -16.87 -12.56 12.57
CA GLY A 96 -15.69 -13.42 12.64
C GLY A 96 -15.23 -13.84 11.24
N GLY A 97 -15.20 -12.87 10.32
CA GLY A 97 -14.97 -13.08 8.89
C GLY A 97 -13.51 -13.38 8.53
N PRO A 98 -13.18 -13.44 7.23
CA PRO A 98 -11.83 -13.70 6.77
C PRO A 98 -10.86 -12.57 7.16
N ALA A 99 -9.56 -12.83 7.03
CA ALA A 99 -8.53 -11.81 7.16
C ALA A 99 -8.72 -10.70 6.11
N LEU A 100 -8.26 -9.49 6.45
CA LEU A 100 -8.45 -8.30 5.62
C LEU A 100 -7.11 -7.66 5.23
N ILE A 101 -6.94 -7.36 3.95
CA ILE A 101 -5.86 -6.54 3.43
C ILE A 101 -6.44 -5.20 2.97
N ILE A 102 -5.98 -4.10 3.53
CA ILE A 102 -6.44 -2.75 3.20
C ILE A 102 -5.36 -2.00 2.41
N GLY A 103 -5.71 -1.60 1.18
CA GLY A 103 -4.87 -0.77 0.31
C GLY A 103 -5.47 0.60 0.01
N ALA A 104 -6.60 0.94 0.60
CA ALA A 104 -7.14 2.28 0.58
C ALA A 104 -6.24 3.24 1.38
N THR A 105 -6.29 4.54 1.05
CA THR A 105 -5.52 5.60 1.71
C THR A 105 -6.40 6.81 1.95
N GLY A 106 -5.97 7.71 2.83
CA GLY A 106 -6.71 8.94 3.15
C GLY A 106 -7.84 8.69 4.14
N PHE A 107 -7.57 7.90 5.17
CA PHE A 107 -8.49 7.65 6.27
C PHE A 107 -8.62 8.87 7.18
N GLU A 108 -9.84 9.14 7.63
CA GLU A 108 -10.10 10.05 8.73
C GLU A 108 -9.87 9.32 10.08
N PRO A 109 -9.64 10.05 11.18
CA PRO A 109 -9.36 9.45 12.49
C PRO A 109 -10.40 8.44 12.97
N GLU A 110 -11.67 8.67 12.67
CA GLU A 110 -12.79 7.79 13.05
C GLU A 110 -12.74 6.47 12.24
N GLU A 111 -12.33 6.53 10.98
CA GLU A 111 -12.17 5.37 10.11
C GLU A 111 -10.96 4.53 10.57
N ASP A 112 -9.87 5.18 10.97
CA ASP A 112 -8.70 4.51 11.54
C ASP A 112 -9.06 3.80 12.85
N ALA A 113 -9.79 4.46 13.75
CA ALA A 113 -10.26 3.86 15.00
C ALA A 113 -11.18 2.65 14.77
N ALA A 114 -12.04 2.68 13.75
CA ALA A 114 -12.90 1.55 13.40
C ALA A 114 -12.08 0.34 12.91
N ILE A 115 -11.02 0.58 12.14
CA ILE A 115 -10.10 -0.48 11.68
C ILE A 115 -9.32 -1.07 12.85
N GLU A 116 -8.83 -0.24 13.79
CA GLU A 116 -8.14 -0.69 15.00
C GLU A 116 -9.05 -1.53 15.89
N ASP A 117 -10.33 -1.16 16.02
CA ASP A 117 -11.31 -1.98 16.77
C ASP A 117 -11.59 -3.31 16.07
N ALA A 118 -11.76 -3.32 14.77
CA ALA A 118 -11.94 -4.53 13.97
C ALA A 118 -10.74 -5.47 14.09
N ALA A 119 -9.51 -4.93 14.15
CA ALA A 119 -8.27 -5.69 14.27
C ALA A 119 -8.16 -6.47 15.60
N LYS A 120 -8.94 -6.13 16.61
CA LYS A 120 -9.03 -6.92 17.86
C LYS A 120 -9.74 -8.26 17.66
N ARG A 121 -10.44 -8.45 16.54
CA ARG A 121 -11.28 -9.63 16.26
C ARG A 121 -10.85 -10.41 15.02
N ILE A 122 -10.27 -9.73 14.03
CA ILE A 122 -9.77 -10.33 12.79
C ILE A 122 -8.36 -9.82 12.48
N PRO A 123 -7.52 -10.60 11.78
CA PRO A 123 -6.22 -10.10 11.34
C PRO A 123 -6.39 -9.13 10.17
N ILE A 124 -5.74 -7.97 10.25
CA ILE A 124 -5.79 -6.91 9.25
C ILE A 124 -4.36 -6.47 8.87
N VAL A 125 -4.00 -6.50 7.58
CA VAL A 125 -2.84 -5.75 7.07
C VAL A 125 -3.32 -4.45 6.45
N LYS A 126 -2.86 -3.31 6.97
CA LYS A 126 -3.14 -1.99 6.42
C LYS A 126 -1.88 -1.40 5.79
N ALA A 127 -1.91 -1.12 4.48
CA ALA A 127 -0.72 -0.68 3.76
C ALA A 127 -0.99 0.53 2.85
N ARG A 128 -0.20 1.58 3.00
CA ARG A 128 -0.20 2.75 2.10
C ARG A 128 0.43 2.42 0.74
N ASN A 129 1.25 1.37 0.68
CA ASN A 129 1.93 0.89 -0.53
C ASN A 129 2.26 -0.60 -0.39
N PHE A 130 1.90 -1.41 -1.39
CA PHE A 130 2.19 -2.84 -1.40
C PHE A 130 3.52 -3.23 -2.06
N SER A 131 4.30 -2.29 -2.58
CA SER A 131 5.61 -2.62 -3.13
C SER A 131 6.55 -3.12 -2.04
N MET A 132 6.93 -4.39 -2.08
CA MET A 132 7.92 -4.97 -1.16
C MET A 132 9.25 -4.21 -1.22
N GLY A 133 9.66 -3.76 -2.42
CA GLY A 133 10.87 -2.97 -2.61
C GLY A 133 10.78 -1.59 -1.94
N VAL A 134 9.62 -0.93 -1.98
CA VAL A 134 9.41 0.35 -1.26
C VAL A 134 9.42 0.14 0.24
N THR A 135 8.79 -0.93 0.74
CA THR A 135 8.80 -1.26 2.17
C THR A 135 10.22 -1.51 2.68
N LEU A 136 11.00 -2.31 1.95
CA LEU A 136 12.39 -2.55 2.30
C LEU A 136 13.24 -1.27 2.22
N LEU A 137 13.02 -0.43 1.18
CA LEU A 137 13.68 0.87 1.06
C LEU A 137 13.37 1.76 2.26
N SER A 138 12.12 1.82 2.72
CA SER A 138 11.73 2.65 3.88
C SER A 138 12.46 2.22 5.16
N ALA A 139 12.63 0.91 5.38
CA ALA A 139 13.38 0.39 6.52
C ALA A 139 14.88 0.74 6.44
N PHE A 140 15.47 0.66 5.24
CA PHE A 140 16.86 1.07 5.05
C PHE A 140 17.06 2.58 5.24
N VAL A 141 16.12 3.41 4.76
CA VAL A 141 16.14 4.86 4.96
C VAL A 141 16.06 5.21 6.44
N GLU A 142 15.15 4.58 7.17
CA GLU A 142 15.02 4.76 8.63
C GLU A 142 16.33 4.40 9.35
N ARG A 143 16.88 3.23 9.02
CA ARG A 143 18.14 2.78 9.64
C ARG A 143 19.30 3.70 9.31
N ALA A 144 19.44 4.12 8.04
CA ALA A 144 20.48 5.04 7.62
C ALA A 144 20.36 6.39 8.33
N ALA A 145 19.16 6.95 8.39
CA ALA A 145 18.89 8.21 9.06
C ALA A 145 19.26 8.18 10.55
N GLY A 146 18.97 7.05 11.23
CA GLY A 146 19.30 6.88 12.65
C GLY A 146 20.78 6.69 12.95
N VAL A 147 21.58 6.24 11.96
CA VAL A 147 23.03 5.98 12.14
C VAL A 147 23.87 7.18 11.72
N LEU A 148 23.48 7.87 10.62
CA LEU A 148 24.32 8.87 9.99
C LEU A 148 24.30 10.27 10.65
N GLY A 149 23.36 10.53 11.57
CA GLY A 149 23.30 11.80 12.29
C GLY A 149 22.86 13.02 11.44
N ASP A 150 22.89 14.20 12.07
CA ASP A 150 22.36 15.45 11.49
C ASP A 150 23.30 16.13 10.49
N GLU A 151 24.59 15.82 10.52
CA GLU A 151 25.58 16.30 9.56
C GLU A 151 25.37 15.73 8.14
N TRP A 152 24.60 14.68 8.00
CA TRP A 152 24.20 14.14 6.71
C TRP A 152 22.89 14.76 6.24
N ASP A 153 22.94 15.53 5.18
CA ASP A 153 21.75 16.11 4.55
C ASP A 153 20.90 15.03 3.90
N ILE A 154 19.57 15.10 4.09
CA ILE A 154 18.61 14.15 3.47
C ILE A 154 17.82 14.87 2.39
N GLU A 155 17.89 14.36 1.15
CA GLU A 155 17.10 14.83 0.02
C GLU A 155 16.40 13.67 -0.66
N ILE A 156 15.08 13.81 -0.88
CA ILE A 156 14.23 12.82 -1.51
C ILE A 156 13.83 13.33 -2.88
N VAL A 157 14.21 12.59 -3.92
CA VAL A 157 13.84 12.91 -5.31
C VAL A 157 12.84 11.88 -5.79
N GLU A 158 11.74 12.34 -6.37
CA GLU A 158 10.73 11.42 -6.92
C GLU A 158 10.30 11.84 -8.32
N MET A 159 10.03 10.85 -9.18
CA MET A 159 9.50 11.10 -10.51
C MET A 159 8.31 10.20 -10.82
N HIS A 160 7.26 10.79 -11.37
CA HIS A 160 6.08 10.07 -11.86
C HIS A 160 5.63 10.60 -13.23
N HIS A 161 4.67 9.89 -13.82
CA HIS A 161 4.06 10.25 -15.08
C HIS A 161 3.42 11.65 -15.04
N ARG A 162 3.31 12.28 -16.23
CA ARG A 162 2.79 13.66 -16.39
C ARG A 162 1.39 13.90 -15.81
N ALA A 163 0.57 12.85 -15.67
CA ALA A 163 -0.81 12.95 -15.19
C ALA A 163 -0.97 12.78 -13.67
N LYS A 164 0.12 12.59 -12.90
CA LYS A 164 0.04 12.51 -11.43
C LYS A 164 -0.23 13.88 -10.84
N ARG A 165 -1.27 13.98 -9.99
CA ARG A 165 -1.78 15.24 -9.45
C ARG A 165 -1.14 15.65 -8.13
N ASP A 166 -0.90 14.69 -7.24
CA ASP A 166 -0.31 14.93 -5.93
C ASP A 166 1.22 15.07 -6.03
N ALA A 167 1.79 15.97 -5.24
CA ALA A 167 3.22 16.22 -5.10
C ALA A 167 3.52 16.79 -3.68
N PRO A 168 4.52 16.24 -2.98
CA PRO A 168 5.26 15.00 -3.27
C PRO A 168 4.35 13.77 -3.30
N SER A 169 4.82 12.66 -3.90
CA SER A 169 4.07 11.39 -3.91
C SER A 169 3.92 10.81 -2.50
N GLY A 170 2.85 10.01 -2.28
CA GLY A 170 2.67 9.32 -0.99
C GLY A 170 3.86 8.44 -0.59
N THR A 171 4.56 7.83 -1.57
CA THR A 171 5.79 7.07 -1.31
C THR A 171 6.95 7.97 -0.90
N ALA A 172 7.11 9.15 -1.52
CA ALA A 172 8.13 10.09 -1.10
C ALA A 172 7.89 10.59 0.33
N LEU A 173 6.62 10.89 0.68
CA LEU A 173 6.26 11.25 2.05
C LEU A 173 6.55 10.12 3.04
N LEU A 174 6.22 8.86 2.71
CA LEU A 174 6.55 7.69 3.52
C LEU A 174 8.06 7.60 3.77
N LEU A 175 8.90 7.81 2.75
CA LEU A 175 10.37 7.79 2.91
C LEU A 175 10.87 8.93 3.79
N GLY A 176 10.25 10.13 3.70
CA GLY A 176 10.54 11.24 4.57
C GLY A 176 10.14 10.99 6.03
N GLU A 177 8.96 10.42 6.25
CA GLU A 177 8.49 9.98 7.56
C GLU A 177 9.43 8.92 8.16
N SER A 178 9.89 7.96 7.34
CA SER A 178 10.87 6.95 7.77
C SER A 178 12.20 7.57 8.17
N ALA A 179 12.69 8.57 7.41
CA ALA A 179 13.91 9.30 7.74
C ALA A 179 13.76 10.10 9.03
N ALA A 180 12.62 10.78 9.22
CA ALA A 180 12.32 11.52 10.45
C ALA A 180 12.25 10.60 11.67
N HIS A 181 11.55 9.47 11.53
CA HIS A 181 11.46 8.45 12.58
C HIS A 181 12.85 7.91 12.97
N GLY A 182 13.69 7.59 11.97
CA GLY A 182 15.07 7.15 12.22
C GLY A 182 15.92 8.17 12.98
N ARG A 183 15.68 9.47 12.77
CA ARG A 183 16.32 10.57 13.49
C ARG A 183 15.67 10.92 14.83
N GLY A 184 14.50 10.37 15.15
CA GLY A 184 13.76 10.73 16.34
C GLY A 184 13.23 12.17 16.32
N VAL A 185 12.81 12.69 15.14
CA VAL A 185 12.32 14.07 14.96
C VAL A 185 10.93 14.08 14.35
N GLU A 186 10.18 15.16 14.61
CA GLU A 186 8.88 15.38 14.01
C GLU A 186 8.99 15.71 12.52
N PHE A 187 8.37 14.89 11.66
CA PHE A 187 8.43 15.05 10.21
C PHE A 187 7.91 16.40 9.74
N SER A 188 6.80 16.87 10.31
CA SER A 188 6.18 18.15 9.94
C SER A 188 7.08 19.37 10.18
N GLU A 189 7.98 19.29 11.15
CA GLU A 189 8.93 20.37 11.47
C GLU A 189 10.18 20.36 10.59
N LYS A 190 10.53 19.20 10.02
CA LYS A 190 11.78 19.00 9.27
C LYS A 190 11.59 18.94 7.75
N ALA A 191 10.36 18.72 7.28
CA ALA A 191 10.07 18.55 5.86
C ALA A 191 10.13 19.89 5.09
N VAL A 192 11.02 19.97 4.10
CA VAL A 192 11.12 21.08 3.15
C VAL A 192 10.64 20.61 1.80
N ARG A 193 9.36 20.88 1.49
CA ARG A 193 8.67 20.33 0.30
C ARG A 193 8.95 21.10 -0.98
N THR A 194 9.49 22.32 -0.89
CA THR A 194 9.82 23.13 -2.04
C THR A 194 10.95 24.10 -1.70
N ARG A 195 11.77 24.42 -2.70
CA ARG A 195 12.73 25.52 -2.68
C ARG A 195 12.57 26.28 -4.00
N ASP A 196 12.32 27.57 -3.90
CA ASP A 196 12.14 28.46 -5.06
C ASP A 196 12.78 29.81 -4.77
N GLY A 197 13.48 30.38 -5.75
CA GLY A 197 14.19 31.65 -5.64
C GLY A 197 15.38 31.61 -4.68
N MET A 198 15.61 32.70 -3.97
CA MET A 198 16.72 32.88 -3.02
C MET A 198 16.33 32.37 -1.63
N THR A 199 16.53 31.10 -1.37
CA THR A 199 16.08 30.43 -0.12
C THR A 199 17.10 30.49 1.02
N GLY A 200 18.30 31.01 0.76
CA GLY A 200 19.44 30.94 1.71
C GLY A 200 20.04 29.52 1.81
N PRO A 201 21.02 29.34 2.72
CA PRO A 201 21.61 28.04 3.00
C PRO A 201 20.57 27.05 3.52
N ARG A 202 20.80 25.76 3.25
CA ARG A 202 19.98 24.66 3.76
C ARG A 202 20.00 24.65 5.30
N ALA A 203 18.83 24.49 5.92
CA ALA A 203 18.76 24.30 7.37
C ALA A 203 19.26 22.90 7.77
N LEU A 204 20.10 22.85 8.80
CA LEU A 204 20.63 21.60 9.35
C LEU A 204 19.49 20.68 9.81
N GLY A 205 19.62 19.38 9.54
CA GLY A 205 18.65 18.36 9.94
C GLY A 205 17.34 18.38 9.17
N SER A 206 17.16 19.26 8.16
CA SER A 206 15.96 19.26 7.32
C SER A 206 15.92 18.04 6.40
N ILE A 207 14.71 17.66 5.97
CA ILE A 207 14.44 16.59 5.00
C ILE A 207 13.82 17.23 3.77
N GLY A 208 14.60 17.30 2.68
CA GLY A 208 14.20 17.99 1.46
C GLY A 208 13.47 17.08 0.46
N PHE A 209 12.65 17.71 -0.40
CA PHE A 209 11.92 17.03 -1.45
C PHE A 209 12.10 17.72 -2.78
N ALA A 210 12.31 16.92 -3.84
CA ALA A 210 12.30 17.37 -5.23
C ALA A 210 11.36 16.47 -6.05
N THR A 211 10.37 17.08 -6.68
CA THR A 211 9.32 16.37 -7.43
C THR A 211 9.50 16.58 -8.92
N LEU A 212 9.59 15.49 -9.68
CA LEU A 212 9.67 15.47 -11.14
C LEU A 212 8.40 14.87 -11.74
N ARG A 213 7.96 15.39 -12.89
CA ARG A 213 6.82 14.87 -13.65
C ARG A 213 7.20 14.78 -15.13
N GLY A 214 6.97 13.59 -15.73
CA GLY A 214 7.28 13.40 -17.14
C GLY A 214 6.95 12.01 -17.66
N GLY A 215 6.73 11.89 -18.95
CA GLY A 215 6.50 10.61 -19.62
C GLY A 215 5.41 9.76 -19.00
N SER A 216 5.69 8.47 -18.91
CA SER A 216 4.83 7.43 -18.35
C SER A 216 5.47 6.75 -17.12
N VAL A 217 6.39 7.43 -16.44
CA VAL A 217 7.09 6.89 -15.26
C VAL A 217 6.09 6.45 -14.22
N ILE A 218 6.19 5.21 -13.76
CA ILE A 218 5.26 4.61 -12.80
C ILE A 218 5.52 5.14 -11.39
N GLY A 219 6.81 5.22 -11.03
CA GLY A 219 7.28 5.77 -9.78
C GLY A 219 8.76 5.46 -9.58
N ASP A 220 9.58 6.49 -9.60
CA ASP A 220 10.99 6.46 -9.22
C ASP A 220 11.15 7.24 -7.93
N HIS A 221 11.88 6.70 -6.98
CA HIS A 221 12.15 7.32 -5.68
C HIS A 221 13.62 7.11 -5.32
N GLU A 222 14.27 8.17 -4.92
CA GLU A 222 15.66 8.18 -4.50
C GLU A 222 15.80 8.99 -3.23
N VAL A 223 16.48 8.44 -2.22
CA VAL A 223 16.85 9.13 -0.99
C VAL A 223 18.37 9.25 -0.95
N ARG A 224 18.84 10.48 -0.90
CA ARG A 224 20.25 10.84 -0.80
C ARG A 224 20.59 11.28 0.60
N PHE A 225 21.60 10.68 1.16
CA PHE A 225 22.27 11.12 2.38
C PHE A 225 23.63 11.68 1.97
N ALA A 226 23.87 12.96 2.22
CA ALA A 226 25.06 13.64 1.75
C ALA A 226 25.81 14.31 2.90
N SER A 227 27.10 13.99 3.07
CA SER A 227 28.04 14.73 3.89
C SER A 227 28.94 15.63 3.03
N ALA A 228 29.96 16.24 3.62
CA ALA A 228 30.93 17.03 2.88
C ALA A 228 31.86 16.15 2.00
N GLU A 229 32.07 14.90 2.37
CA GLU A 229 33.06 13.99 1.77
C GLU A 229 32.45 12.92 0.89
N GLU A 230 31.18 12.49 1.17
CA GLU A 230 30.57 11.36 0.48
C GLU A 230 29.05 11.48 0.40
N MET A 231 28.45 10.65 -0.44
CA MET A 231 27.01 10.54 -0.60
C MET A 231 26.59 9.08 -0.64
N LEU A 232 25.59 8.71 0.19
CA LEU A 232 24.89 7.44 0.09
C LEU A 232 23.54 7.66 -0.62
N THR A 233 23.27 6.86 -1.64
CA THR A 233 21.99 6.89 -2.38
C THR A 233 21.27 5.57 -2.26
N LEU A 234 20.02 5.61 -1.80
CA LEU A 234 19.10 4.49 -1.74
C LEU A 234 17.94 4.74 -2.73
N SER A 235 17.68 3.82 -3.65
CA SER A 235 16.71 4.06 -4.71
C SER A 235 15.79 2.88 -5.01
N HIS A 236 14.59 3.16 -5.50
CA HIS A 236 13.62 2.20 -6.00
C HIS A 236 12.97 2.72 -7.28
N ARG A 237 12.84 1.86 -8.27
CA ARG A 237 12.12 2.13 -9.53
C ARG A 237 11.05 1.06 -9.77
N ALA A 238 9.81 1.49 -9.91
CA ALA A 238 8.73 0.61 -10.33
C ALA A 238 8.73 0.48 -11.87
N MET A 239 8.99 -0.73 -12.37
CA MET A 239 8.99 -1.02 -13.82
C MET A 239 7.61 -1.41 -14.35
N ASP A 240 6.74 -1.93 -13.47
CA ASP A 240 5.37 -2.34 -13.78
C ASP A 240 4.48 -2.14 -12.55
N ARG A 241 3.21 -1.77 -12.75
CA ARG A 241 2.22 -1.64 -11.66
C ARG A 241 1.86 -2.98 -11.00
N MET A 242 2.19 -4.09 -11.65
CA MET A 242 2.04 -5.44 -11.08
C MET A 242 2.83 -5.65 -9.77
N VAL A 243 3.83 -4.82 -9.48
CA VAL A 243 4.56 -4.88 -8.19
C VAL A 243 3.61 -4.70 -7.00
N PHE A 244 2.60 -3.84 -7.13
CA PHE A 244 1.62 -3.60 -6.07
C PHE A 244 0.64 -4.77 -5.91
N ALA A 245 0.15 -5.33 -7.01
CA ALA A 245 -0.70 -6.51 -6.98
C ALA A 245 0.03 -7.72 -6.39
N LYS A 246 1.28 -7.96 -6.79
CA LYS A 246 2.11 -9.04 -6.25
C LYS A 246 2.36 -8.87 -4.75
N GLY A 247 2.56 -7.65 -4.28
CA GLY A 247 2.72 -7.36 -2.85
C GLY A 247 1.44 -7.56 -2.06
N ALA A 248 0.28 -7.15 -2.59
CA ALA A 248 -1.01 -7.42 -1.96
C ALA A 248 -1.29 -8.93 -1.83
N LEU A 249 -0.94 -9.73 -2.87
CA LEU A 249 -1.04 -11.18 -2.82
C LEU A 249 -0.03 -11.82 -1.85
N ALA A 250 1.16 -11.25 -1.71
CA ALA A 250 2.13 -11.68 -0.69
C ALA A 250 1.59 -11.43 0.73
N ALA A 251 1.00 -10.25 0.97
CA ALA A 251 0.33 -9.93 2.23
C ALA A 251 -0.84 -10.89 2.51
N ALA A 252 -1.64 -11.22 1.49
CA ALA A 252 -2.75 -12.16 1.62
C ALA A 252 -2.29 -13.59 2.00
N ARG A 253 -1.16 -14.06 1.46
CA ARG A 253 -0.58 -15.33 1.88
C ARG A 253 -0.04 -15.29 3.31
N TRP A 254 0.62 -14.18 3.66
CA TRP A 254 1.24 -14.02 4.96
C TRP A 254 0.21 -13.95 6.09
N ILE A 255 -0.93 -13.25 5.87
CA ILE A 255 -1.94 -13.01 6.91
C ILE A 255 -2.82 -14.21 7.19
N LYS A 256 -2.94 -15.17 6.24
CA LYS A 256 -3.77 -16.36 6.42
C LYS A 256 -3.33 -17.14 7.65
N GLY A 257 -4.24 -17.32 8.62
CA GLY A 257 -3.99 -18.04 9.87
C GLY A 257 -3.20 -17.25 10.92
N ARG A 258 -3.04 -15.94 10.75
CA ARG A 258 -2.52 -15.06 11.82
C ARG A 258 -3.58 -14.78 12.85
N GLU A 259 -3.14 -14.49 14.07
CA GLU A 259 -4.01 -14.02 15.14
C GLU A 259 -4.61 -12.65 14.80
N PRO A 260 -5.77 -12.28 15.40
CA PRO A 260 -6.28 -10.93 15.31
C PRO A 260 -5.22 -9.89 15.66
N GLY A 261 -5.15 -8.83 14.88
CA GLY A 261 -4.14 -7.77 15.04
C GLY A 261 -4.09 -6.85 13.83
N LEU A 262 -3.58 -5.65 14.04
CA LEU A 262 -3.27 -4.71 12.98
C LEU A 262 -1.80 -4.82 12.60
N TYR A 263 -1.55 -5.17 11.37
CA TYR A 263 -0.24 -5.41 10.78
C TYR A 263 0.01 -4.47 9.62
N ASP A 264 1.26 -4.33 9.23
CA ASP A 264 1.67 -3.58 8.04
C ASP A 264 2.55 -4.42 7.08
N MET A 265 3.10 -3.79 6.04
CA MET A 265 3.97 -4.47 5.10
C MET A 265 5.36 -4.79 5.69
N ARG A 266 5.79 -4.14 6.78
CA ARG A 266 7.03 -4.49 7.48
C ARG A 266 6.88 -5.83 8.18
N ASP A 267 5.73 -6.05 8.86
CA ASP A 267 5.41 -7.35 9.46
C ASP A 267 5.39 -8.47 8.40
N VAL A 268 4.79 -8.19 7.23
CA VAL A 268 4.74 -9.14 6.11
C VAL A 268 6.15 -9.53 5.63
N LEU A 269 7.11 -8.61 5.69
CA LEU A 269 8.50 -8.84 5.27
C LEU A 269 9.42 -9.30 6.42
N GLY A 270 8.95 -9.27 7.67
CA GLY A 270 9.74 -9.63 8.85
C GLY A 270 10.83 -8.59 9.17
N LEU A 271 10.51 -7.30 9.03
CA LEU A 271 11.42 -6.17 9.25
C LEU A 271 11.21 -5.51 10.62
#